data_94a8c173d40ea36d32173963f425282b
#
_entry.id   94a8c173d40ea36d32173963f425282b
#
_cell.length_a   1.000
_cell.length_b   1.000
_cell.length_c   1.000
_cell.angle_alpha   90.00
_cell.angle_beta   90.00
_cell.angle_gamma   90.00
#
_symmetry.space_group_name_H-M   'P 1'
#
loop_
_entity.id
_entity.type
_entity.pdbx_description
1 polymer ?
#
loop_
_entity_poly.entity_id
_entity_poly.type
_entity_poly.pdbx_seq_one_letter_code
_entity_poly.pdbx_strand_id
1 'polypeptide(L)'
;MDMKADTEDMDYKRPAPIEVFATRSTLHGISHMFTYERKYVKRSLWIVFFLASVGVLMMVCVDRVQFYFEYPHVTKLDEVAAPVIVFPAITICNLNSFRFSRVTRNDLYHAGELLALLNGRYEIRDPHLVEENVLQILKEKTDFDTYKPRPFNMREFYDRTGHDIKDMLLACSYRGSECSAEQFKVIFTRYGKCYTFNSGLDGQPLKVTTKGGMGNGLELMLDIQQDEYLPVWGETDETSFEAGIKVQIHTQDEPPFIDQLGFGVAPGFQTFVSCQEQRLTYLPPPWGDCKSTPINSDFFSSYSITACRIDCETRYLVENCNCRM
;
A
#
# COMPACT_ATOMS: atom_id res chain seq x y z
N MET A 1 58.09 -96.44 3.09
CA MET A 1 57.01 -95.78 2.42
C MET A 1 56.76 -94.47 3.14
N ASP A 2 57.55 -93.43 2.82
CA ASP A 2 57.60 -92.15 3.50
C ASP A 2 56.51 -91.25 2.94
N MET A 3 55.56 -90.89 3.78
CA MET A 3 54.64 -89.78 3.46
C MET A 3 55.24 -88.51 3.95
N LYS A 4 55.77 -87.72 3.07
CA LYS A 4 56.09 -86.29 3.34
C LYS A 4 54.80 -85.50 3.50
N ALA A 5 54.59 -84.96 4.68
CA ALA A 5 53.58 -83.96 4.92
C ALA A 5 54.12 -82.60 4.46
N ASP A 6 53.55 -82.05 3.39
CA ASP A 6 53.73 -80.67 2.99
C ASP A 6 52.98 -79.79 3.96
N THR A 7 53.73 -79.17 4.91
CA THR A 7 53.27 -78.06 5.70
C THR A 7 53.38 -76.80 4.86
N GLU A 8 52.28 -76.36 4.28
CA GLU A 8 52.15 -75.01 3.76
C GLU A 8 52.19 -74.07 4.91
N ASP A 9 53.28 -73.32 5.05
CA ASP A 9 53.46 -72.23 5.94
C ASP A 9 52.54 -71.09 5.45
N MET A 10 51.30 -71.02 6.01
CA MET A 10 50.45 -69.85 5.86
C MET A 10 51.06 -68.73 6.68
N ASP A 11 51.85 -67.87 6.01
CA ASP A 11 52.37 -66.61 6.54
C ASP A 11 51.20 -65.70 6.88
N TYR A 12 50.69 -65.83 8.14
CA TYR A 12 49.60 -65.03 8.67
C TYR A 12 50.13 -63.63 8.95
N LYS A 13 50.22 -62.83 7.91
CA LYS A 13 50.62 -61.44 7.99
C LYS A 13 49.60 -60.66 8.80
N ARG A 14 50.00 -60.15 9.98
CA ARG A 14 49.13 -59.34 10.82
C ARG A 14 48.50 -58.19 10.02
N PRO A 15 47.17 -57.98 10.09
CA PRO A 15 46.53 -56.93 9.35
C PRO A 15 47.16 -55.56 9.75
N ALA A 16 47.41 -54.74 8.75
CA ALA A 16 47.96 -53.40 8.95
C ALA A 16 47.01 -52.55 9.84
N PRO A 17 47.52 -51.64 10.69
CA PRO A 17 46.68 -50.81 11.53
C PRO A 17 45.57 -50.10 10.78
N ILE A 18 45.80 -49.70 9.52
CA ILE A 18 44.83 -49.05 8.63
C ILE A 18 43.70 -49.98 8.20
N GLU A 19 43.98 -51.28 8.04
CA GLU A 19 42.95 -52.29 7.68
C GLU A 19 42.02 -52.53 8.89
N VAL A 20 42.57 -52.57 10.11
CA VAL A 20 41.81 -52.70 11.34
C VAL A 20 40.91 -51.45 11.56
N PHE A 21 41.43 -50.29 11.28
CA PHE A 21 40.64 -49.04 11.33
C PHE A 21 39.53 -49.04 10.29
N ALA A 22 39.84 -49.38 9.04
CA ALA A 22 38.87 -49.40 7.94
C ALA A 22 37.73 -50.41 8.17
N THR A 23 38.03 -51.59 8.76
CA THR A 23 37.02 -52.61 9.04
C THR A 23 36.13 -52.24 10.24
N ARG A 24 36.62 -51.43 11.18
CA ARG A 24 35.84 -50.92 12.33
C ARG A 24 35.14 -49.58 12.08
N SER A 25 35.44 -48.91 10.98
CA SER A 25 34.82 -47.66 10.59
C SER A 25 33.37 -47.85 10.17
N THR A 26 32.51 -47.00 10.62
CA THR A 26 31.10 -46.91 10.17
C THR A 26 30.95 -46.26 8.77
N LEU A 27 32.05 -45.77 8.19
CA LEU A 27 32.03 -45.15 6.89
C LEU A 27 31.88 -46.21 5.81
N HIS A 28 30.74 -46.18 5.12
CA HIS A 28 30.43 -47.20 4.09
C HIS A 28 31.43 -47.16 2.93
N GLY A 29 31.94 -48.33 2.59
CA GLY A 29 32.88 -48.49 1.46
C GLY A 29 34.35 -48.45 1.82
N ILE A 30 34.78 -47.86 2.93
CA ILE A 30 36.18 -47.80 3.36
C ILE A 30 36.75 -49.22 3.55
N SER A 31 36.01 -50.10 4.19
CA SER A 31 36.46 -51.50 4.41
C SER A 31 36.82 -52.22 3.14
N HIS A 32 36.12 -51.97 2.05
CA HIS A 32 36.37 -52.59 0.74
C HIS A 32 37.58 -52.03 -0.02
N MET A 33 38.06 -50.86 0.37
CA MET A 33 39.26 -50.25 -0.21
C MET A 33 40.56 -50.83 0.39
N PHE A 34 40.50 -51.35 1.66
CA PHE A 34 41.64 -51.81 2.41
C PHE A 34 41.62 -53.33 2.66
N THR A 35 40.83 -54.10 1.92
CA THR A 35 40.77 -55.58 2.01
C THR A 35 42.02 -56.22 1.45
N TYR A 36 42.58 -57.26 2.11
CA TYR A 36 43.81 -57.94 1.81
C TYR A 36 43.77 -58.75 0.47
N GLU A 37 42.61 -58.97 -0.10
CA GLU A 37 42.50 -59.71 -1.36
C GLU A 37 43.16 -58.98 -2.55
N ARG A 38 44.04 -59.71 -3.29
CA ARG A 38 44.81 -59.26 -4.48
C ARG A 38 43.95 -58.87 -5.71
N LYS A 39 42.72 -58.45 -5.56
CA LYS A 39 41.86 -58.02 -6.69
C LYS A 39 41.97 -56.52 -6.93
N TYR A 40 43.06 -56.07 -7.55
CA TYR A 40 43.35 -54.64 -7.81
C TYR A 40 42.19 -53.94 -8.52
N VAL A 41 41.52 -54.57 -9.47
CA VAL A 41 40.39 -53.98 -10.22
C VAL A 41 39.20 -53.68 -9.30
N LYS A 42 38.84 -54.61 -8.38
CA LYS A 42 37.75 -54.41 -7.43
C LYS A 42 38.08 -53.24 -6.45
N ARG A 43 39.30 -53.19 -5.99
CA ARG A 43 39.76 -52.12 -5.10
C ARG A 43 39.78 -50.78 -5.78
N SER A 44 40.27 -50.67 -7.00
CA SER A 44 40.25 -49.42 -7.76
C SER A 44 38.80 -48.93 -8.03
N LEU A 45 37.91 -49.84 -8.34
CA LEU A 45 36.51 -49.52 -8.56
C LEU A 45 35.86 -48.92 -7.30
N TRP A 46 36.10 -49.55 -6.13
CA TRP A 46 35.61 -49.01 -4.86
C TRP A 46 36.17 -47.64 -4.51
N ILE A 47 37.48 -47.38 -4.78
CA ILE A 47 38.11 -46.07 -4.59
C ILE A 47 37.44 -45.03 -5.49
N VAL A 48 37.19 -45.34 -6.76
CA VAL A 48 36.54 -44.42 -7.69
C VAL A 48 35.11 -44.09 -7.22
N PHE A 49 34.32 -45.08 -6.85
CA PHE A 49 32.96 -44.86 -6.36
C PHE A 49 32.95 -44.03 -5.04
N PHE A 50 33.90 -44.31 -4.14
CA PHE A 50 34.01 -43.56 -2.90
C PHE A 50 34.37 -42.08 -3.16
N LEU A 51 35.37 -41.83 -4.00
CA LEU A 51 35.74 -40.46 -4.38
C LEU A 51 34.62 -39.75 -5.12
N ALA A 52 33.90 -40.44 -6.00
CA ALA A 52 32.73 -39.89 -6.68
C ALA A 52 31.62 -39.50 -5.67
N SER A 53 31.33 -40.39 -4.70
CA SER A 53 30.32 -40.11 -3.66
C SER A 53 30.70 -38.92 -2.75
N VAL A 54 31.99 -38.82 -2.39
CA VAL A 54 32.50 -37.66 -1.65
C VAL A 54 32.43 -36.40 -2.48
N GLY A 55 32.73 -36.47 -3.77
CA GLY A 55 32.60 -35.34 -4.71
C GLY A 55 31.14 -34.82 -4.79
N VAL A 56 30.18 -35.75 -4.94
CA VAL A 56 28.75 -35.43 -4.95
C VAL A 56 28.33 -34.82 -3.58
N LEU A 57 28.79 -35.41 -2.47
CA LEU A 57 28.49 -34.86 -1.14
C LEU A 57 29.01 -33.43 -1.00
N MET A 58 30.26 -33.18 -1.40
CA MET A 58 30.84 -31.84 -1.34
C MET A 58 30.07 -30.86 -2.23
N MET A 59 29.68 -31.26 -3.44
CA MET A 59 28.89 -30.47 -4.35
C MET A 59 27.54 -30.07 -3.72
N VAL A 60 26.84 -31.04 -3.12
CA VAL A 60 25.57 -30.79 -2.41
C VAL A 60 25.77 -29.89 -1.20
N CYS A 61 26.85 -30.09 -0.43
CA CYS A 61 27.16 -29.22 0.71
C CYS A 61 27.40 -27.77 0.28
N VAL A 62 28.19 -27.56 -0.77
CA VAL A 62 28.47 -26.22 -1.32
C VAL A 62 27.16 -25.58 -1.81
N ASP A 63 26.34 -26.32 -2.57
CA ASP A 63 25.04 -25.85 -3.04
C ASP A 63 24.12 -25.44 -1.87
N ARG A 64 24.04 -26.25 -0.82
CA ARG A 64 23.23 -25.91 0.38
C ARG A 64 23.76 -24.71 1.14
N VAL A 65 25.07 -24.55 1.23
CA VAL A 65 25.69 -23.37 1.86
C VAL A 65 25.44 -22.11 1.04
N GLN A 66 25.55 -22.19 -0.28
CA GLN A 66 25.22 -21.07 -1.16
C GLN A 66 23.74 -20.70 -1.02
N PHE A 67 22.84 -21.67 -1.09
CA PHE A 67 21.41 -21.47 -0.91
C PHE A 67 21.08 -20.84 0.47
N TYR A 68 21.80 -21.23 1.53
CA TYR A 68 21.63 -20.61 2.85
C TYR A 68 22.00 -19.12 2.82
N PHE A 69 23.07 -18.72 2.15
CA PHE A 69 23.49 -17.33 2.02
C PHE A 69 22.68 -16.50 1.01
N GLU A 70 21.84 -17.13 0.20
CA GLU A 70 20.84 -16.43 -0.63
C GLU A 70 19.64 -15.96 0.18
N TYR A 71 19.54 -16.34 1.46
CA TYR A 71 18.45 -16.00 2.38
C TYR A 71 17.05 -16.21 1.78
N PRO A 72 16.77 -17.37 1.21
CA PRO A 72 15.48 -17.62 0.57
C PRO A 72 14.34 -17.47 1.58
N HIS A 73 13.27 -16.85 1.14
CA HIS A 73 12.06 -16.69 1.94
C HIS A 73 10.86 -17.26 1.19
N VAL A 74 9.86 -17.63 1.96
CA VAL A 74 8.59 -18.15 1.42
C VAL A 74 7.46 -17.28 1.95
N THR A 75 6.55 -16.92 1.07
CA THR A 75 5.33 -16.23 1.46
C THR A 75 4.46 -17.19 2.26
N LYS A 76 4.18 -16.84 3.51
CA LYS A 76 3.27 -17.57 4.38
C LYS A 76 1.94 -16.83 4.42
N LEU A 77 0.87 -17.53 4.09
CA LEU A 77 -0.49 -17.03 4.25
C LEU A 77 -1.07 -17.63 5.53
N ASP A 78 -1.42 -16.77 6.48
CA ASP A 78 -2.14 -17.14 7.69
C ASP A 78 -3.49 -16.46 7.70
N GLU A 79 -4.54 -17.18 8.01
CA GLU A 79 -5.86 -16.63 8.25
C GLU A 79 -6.11 -16.57 9.76
N VAL A 80 -6.30 -15.35 10.27
CA VAL A 80 -6.54 -15.10 11.70
C VAL A 80 -7.99 -14.70 11.91
N ALA A 81 -8.77 -15.55 12.53
CA ALA A 81 -10.13 -15.22 12.96
C ALA A 81 -10.08 -14.39 14.24
N ALA A 82 -10.20 -13.08 14.12
CA ALA A 82 -10.25 -12.17 15.26
C ALA A 82 -11.71 -11.96 15.71
N PRO A 83 -12.03 -12.06 17.01
CA PRO A 83 -13.38 -11.84 17.52
C PRO A 83 -13.83 -10.37 17.42
N VAL A 84 -12.89 -9.46 17.38
CA VAL A 84 -13.09 -8.01 17.25
C VAL A 84 -12.06 -7.47 16.28
N ILE A 85 -12.52 -6.71 15.28
CA ILE A 85 -11.67 -6.06 14.28
C ILE A 85 -11.91 -4.56 14.36
N VAL A 86 -10.85 -3.77 14.26
CA VAL A 86 -10.96 -2.32 14.13
C VAL A 86 -11.58 -2.01 12.77
N PHE A 87 -12.66 -1.21 12.80
CA PHE A 87 -13.31 -0.77 11.57
C PHE A 87 -12.39 0.19 10.81
N PRO A 88 -12.22 0.05 9.50
CA PRO A 88 -11.31 0.89 8.73
C PRO A 88 -11.71 2.36 8.78
N ALA A 89 -10.77 3.23 8.47
CA ALA A 89 -11.05 4.61 8.15
C ALA A 89 -11.68 4.70 6.77
N ILE A 90 -12.71 5.53 6.63
CA ILE A 90 -13.41 5.77 5.36
C ILE A 90 -13.33 7.25 5.05
N THR A 91 -12.62 7.59 3.99
CA THR A 91 -12.53 8.98 3.51
C THR A 91 -13.45 9.16 2.31
N ILE A 92 -14.24 10.22 2.35
CA ILE A 92 -15.18 10.60 1.29
C ILE A 92 -14.87 12.02 0.82
N CYS A 93 -14.87 12.21 -0.51
CA CYS A 93 -14.71 13.50 -1.16
C CYS A 93 -15.81 13.67 -2.21
N ASN A 94 -16.33 14.88 -2.35
CA ASN A 94 -17.15 15.20 -3.50
C ASN A 94 -16.24 15.32 -4.73
N LEU A 95 -16.64 14.77 -5.88
CA LEU A 95 -15.89 14.90 -7.13
C LEU A 95 -15.84 16.35 -7.64
N ASN A 96 -16.86 17.14 -7.31
CA ASN A 96 -16.80 18.58 -7.48
C ASN A 96 -16.27 19.23 -6.21
N SER A 97 -15.10 19.84 -6.26
CA SER A 97 -14.39 20.33 -5.07
C SER A 97 -15.00 21.59 -4.47
N PHE A 98 -15.78 22.36 -5.24
CA PHE A 98 -16.19 23.72 -4.87
C PHE A 98 -17.67 23.98 -5.13
N ARG A 99 -18.36 24.58 -4.17
CA ARG A 99 -19.73 25.08 -4.34
C ARG A 99 -19.76 26.40 -5.08
N PHE A 100 -20.47 26.46 -6.20
CA PHE A 100 -20.54 27.66 -7.04
C PHE A 100 -21.09 28.89 -6.30
N SER A 101 -22.11 28.71 -5.44
CA SER A 101 -22.69 29.80 -4.65
C SER A 101 -21.69 30.48 -3.70
N ARG A 102 -20.68 29.72 -3.23
CA ARG A 102 -19.67 30.18 -2.29
C ARG A 102 -18.44 30.82 -2.95
N VAL A 103 -18.33 30.73 -4.27
CA VAL A 103 -17.23 31.40 -5.00
C VAL A 103 -17.49 32.89 -5.10
N THR A 104 -16.57 33.66 -4.55
CA THR A 104 -16.66 35.14 -4.53
C THR A 104 -15.91 35.76 -5.71
N ARG A 105 -16.12 37.06 -5.93
CA ARG A 105 -15.39 37.85 -6.94
C ARG A 105 -13.86 37.79 -6.73
N ASN A 106 -13.40 37.82 -5.45
CA ASN A 106 -11.99 37.73 -5.12
C ASN A 106 -11.40 36.36 -5.49
N ASP A 107 -12.17 35.29 -5.31
CA ASP A 107 -11.74 33.94 -5.69
C ASP A 107 -11.60 33.82 -7.20
N LEU A 108 -12.54 34.35 -7.97
CA LEU A 108 -12.46 34.36 -9.42
C LEU A 108 -11.27 35.17 -9.94
N TYR A 109 -10.95 36.28 -9.28
CA TYR A 109 -9.77 37.05 -9.66
C TYR A 109 -8.47 36.27 -9.49
N HIS A 110 -8.31 35.52 -8.37
CA HIS A 110 -7.07 34.80 -8.07
C HIS A 110 -7.03 33.35 -8.60
N ALA A 111 -8.17 32.68 -8.65
CA ALA A 111 -8.29 31.25 -8.99
C ALA A 111 -9.22 30.95 -10.17
N GLY A 112 -9.77 31.96 -10.87
CA GLY A 112 -10.74 31.75 -11.94
C GLY A 112 -10.20 30.91 -13.11
N GLU A 113 -8.92 31.01 -13.42
CA GLU A 113 -8.25 30.18 -14.42
C GLU A 113 -8.05 28.75 -13.92
N LEU A 114 -7.64 28.57 -12.65
CA LEU A 114 -7.52 27.28 -12.01
C LEU A 114 -8.85 26.51 -12.00
N LEU A 115 -9.95 27.22 -11.77
CA LEU A 115 -11.31 26.68 -11.79
C LEU A 115 -11.86 26.45 -13.20
N ALA A 116 -11.09 26.68 -14.24
CA ALA A 116 -11.50 26.61 -15.64
C ALA A 116 -12.69 27.54 -16.01
N LEU A 117 -13.00 28.52 -15.19
CA LEU A 117 -14.10 29.48 -15.41
C LEU A 117 -13.66 30.68 -16.22
N LEU A 118 -12.40 31.07 -16.10
CA LEU A 118 -11.82 32.23 -16.80
C LEU A 118 -10.61 31.81 -17.61
N ASN A 119 -10.29 32.61 -18.63
CA ASN A 119 -9.02 32.53 -19.33
C ASN A 119 -7.98 33.46 -18.69
N GLY A 120 -6.73 33.41 -19.16
CA GLY A 120 -5.65 34.29 -18.68
C GLY A 120 -5.86 35.80 -18.92
N ARG A 121 -6.94 36.20 -19.57
CA ARG A 121 -7.38 37.59 -19.76
C ARG A 121 -8.57 37.99 -18.89
N TYR A 122 -8.93 37.12 -17.94
CA TYR A 122 -10.10 37.26 -17.06
C TYR A 122 -11.45 37.26 -17.79
N GLU A 123 -11.51 36.72 -19.02
CA GLU A 123 -12.76 36.55 -19.73
C GLU A 123 -13.36 35.18 -19.45
N ILE A 124 -14.71 35.12 -19.45
CA ILE A 124 -15.43 33.86 -19.23
C ILE A 124 -15.10 32.88 -20.37
N ARG A 125 -14.63 31.70 -20.01
CA ARG A 125 -14.34 30.62 -20.93
C ARG A 125 -15.65 30.04 -21.45
N ASP A 126 -15.79 29.78 -22.74
CA ASP A 126 -16.91 29.08 -23.37
C ASP A 126 -18.34 29.51 -22.92
N PRO A 127 -18.70 30.81 -23.00
CA PRO A 127 -19.94 31.31 -22.43
C PRO A 127 -21.20 30.70 -23.07
N HIS A 128 -21.09 30.10 -24.26
CA HIS A 128 -22.20 29.48 -24.99
C HIS A 128 -22.60 28.09 -24.44
N LEU A 129 -21.81 27.51 -23.54
CA LEU A 129 -22.09 26.22 -22.91
C LEU A 129 -22.83 26.37 -21.58
N VAL A 130 -23.06 27.60 -21.10
CA VAL A 130 -23.63 27.89 -19.78
C VAL A 130 -25.08 28.31 -19.90
N GLU A 131 -25.87 27.93 -18.92
CA GLU A 131 -27.22 28.46 -18.76
C GLU A 131 -27.20 29.99 -18.55
N GLU A 132 -28.15 30.70 -19.18
CA GLU A 132 -28.18 32.16 -19.19
C GLU A 132 -28.19 32.81 -17.81
N ASN A 133 -28.91 32.22 -16.83
CA ASN A 133 -28.96 32.66 -15.45
C ASN A 133 -27.57 32.56 -14.75
N VAL A 134 -26.85 31.46 -14.96
CA VAL A 134 -25.51 31.23 -14.42
C VAL A 134 -24.49 32.14 -15.08
N LEU A 135 -24.62 32.33 -16.40
CA LEU A 135 -23.78 33.24 -17.17
C LEU A 135 -23.92 34.69 -16.71
N GLN A 136 -25.14 35.12 -16.37
CA GLN A 136 -25.37 36.47 -15.84
C GLN A 136 -24.70 36.66 -14.48
N ILE A 137 -24.81 35.68 -13.58
CA ILE A 137 -24.13 35.70 -12.28
C ILE A 137 -22.61 35.74 -12.46
N LEU A 138 -22.08 34.98 -13.42
CA LEU A 138 -20.64 34.99 -13.70
C LEU A 138 -20.20 36.35 -14.24
N LYS A 139 -20.92 36.94 -15.18
CA LYS A 139 -20.62 38.29 -15.72
C LYS A 139 -20.57 39.33 -14.61
N GLU A 140 -21.50 39.32 -13.69
CA GLU A 140 -21.48 40.23 -12.52
C GLU A 140 -20.27 39.99 -11.60
N LYS A 141 -19.90 38.74 -11.38
CA LYS A 141 -18.73 38.39 -10.52
C LYS A 141 -17.38 38.59 -11.21
N THR A 142 -17.32 38.64 -12.53
CA THR A 142 -16.08 38.78 -13.34
C THR A 142 -15.83 40.19 -13.88
N ASP A 143 -16.68 41.16 -13.55
CA ASP A 143 -16.40 42.55 -13.85
C ASP A 143 -15.28 43.10 -12.95
N PHE A 144 -14.05 43.11 -13.43
CA PHE A 144 -12.87 43.51 -12.65
C PHE A 144 -12.40 44.96 -12.97
N ASP A 145 -13.08 45.71 -13.82
CA ASP A 145 -12.64 47.05 -14.26
C ASP A 145 -12.34 48.04 -13.10
N THR A 146 -13.16 47.99 -12.06
CA THR A 146 -12.97 48.83 -10.85
C THR A 146 -12.57 48.01 -9.62
N TYR A 147 -12.31 46.74 -9.76
CA TYR A 147 -12.07 45.84 -8.65
C TYR A 147 -10.66 45.99 -8.07
N LYS A 148 -10.56 46.12 -6.74
CA LYS A 148 -9.30 46.06 -6.00
C LYS A 148 -9.17 44.69 -5.34
N PRO A 149 -8.24 43.81 -5.78
CA PRO A 149 -8.08 42.51 -5.20
C PRO A 149 -7.66 42.58 -3.74
N ARG A 150 -8.20 41.68 -2.93
CA ARG A 150 -7.84 41.46 -1.54
C ARG A 150 -6.82 40.33 -1.43
N PRO A 151 -6.07 40.24 -0.32
CA PRO A 151 -5.23 39.08 -0.06
C PRO A 151 -6.02 37.80 -0.19
N PHE A 152 -5.41 36.79 -0.83
CA PHE A 152 -6.03 35.50 -1.09
C PHE A 152 -5.27 34.39 -0.33
N ASN A 153 -6.02 33.53 0.34
CA ASN A 153 -5.48 32.37 1.04
C ASN A 153 -6.17 31.11 0.48
N MET A 154 -5.39 30.25 -0.15
CA MET A 154 -5.87 29.03 -0.79
C MET A 154 -6.57 28.09 0.23
N ARG A 155 -6.01 27.91 1.44
CA ARG A 155 -6.60 27.05 2.47
C ARG A 155 -7.97 27.55 2.93
N GLU A 156 -8.11 28.88 3.15
CA GLU A 156 -9.40 29.49 3.49
C GLU A 156 -10.40 29.32 2.34
N PHE A 157 -9.93 29.47 1.11
CA PHE A 157 -10.73 29.26 -0.09
C PHE A 157 -11.29 27.83 -0.13
N TYR A 158 -10.44 26.80 0.02
CA TYR A 158 -10.86 25.40 0.05
C TYR A 158 -11.83 25.10 1.20
N ASP A 159 -11.58 25.64 2.38
CA ASP A 159 -12.45 25.40 3.53
C ASP A 159 -13.83 26.03 3.36
N ARG A 160 -13.89 27.25 2.84
CA ARG A 160 -15.13 28.03 2.68
C ARG A 160 -15.97 27.56 1.47
N THR A 161 -15.33 27.24 0.37
CA THR A 161 -16.01 26.88 -0.87
C THR A 161 -16.28 25.37 -0.97
N GLY A 162 -15.59 24.53 -0.23
CA GLY A 162 -15.81 23.09 -0.20
C GLY A 162 -17.24 22.73 0.28
N HIS A 163 -17.71 21.57 -0.15
CA HIS A 163 -18.96 21.01 0.33
C HIS A 163 -18.90 20.71 1.82
N ASP A 164 -19.94 20.99 2.58
CA ASP A 164 -20.00 20.70 4.01
C ASP A 164 -20.69 19.37 4.27
N ILE A 165 -20.07 18.52 5.09
CA ILE A 165 -20.66 17.22 5.46
C ILE A 165 -22.04 17.37 6.11
N LYS A 166 -22.27 18.46 6.84
CA LYS A 166 -23.56 18.71 7.48
C LYS A 166 -24.69 18.92 6.47
N ASP A 167 -24.36 19.52 5.33
CA ASP A 167 -25.30 19.78 4.25
C ASP A 167 -25.46 18.54 3.34
N MET A 168 -24.37 17.74 3.19
CA MET A 168 -24.35 16.55 2.36
C MET A 168 -24.97 15.32 3.05
N LEU A 169 -24.88 15.19 4.37
CA LEU A 169 -25.26 13.97 5.10
C LEU A 169 -26.76 13.95 5.38
N LEU A 170 -27.51 13.18 4.60
CA LEU A 170 -28.96 12.98 4.80
C LEU A 170 -29.26 11.95 5.87
N ALA A 171 -28.50 10.85 5.88
CA ALA A 171 -28.61 9.82 6.91
C ALA A 171 -27.28 9.13 7.13
N CYS A 172 -27.02 8.71 8.35
CA CYS A 172 -25.83 7.97 8.75
C CYS A 172 -26.22 6.90 9.76
N SER A 173 -25.78 5.67 9.52
CA SER A 173 -25.94 4.57 10.47
C SER A 173 -24.65 3.76 10.54
N TYR A 174 -24.19 3.48 11.75
CA TYR A 174 -23.09 2.56 12.01
C TYR A 174 -23.55 1.44 12.93
N ARG A 175 -23.54 0.20 12.44
CA ARG A 175 -24.02 -0.99 13.16
C ARG A 175 -25.46 -0.83 13.68
N GLY A 176 -26.33 -0.22 12.89
CA GLY A 176 -27.72 0.04 13.25
C GLY A 176 -27.94 1.19 14.25
N SER A 177 -26.87 1.88 14.68
CA SER A 177 -26.96 3.07 15.50
C SER A 177 -26.75 4.31 14.65
N GLU A 178 -27.54 5.35 14.88
CA GLU A 178 -27.40 6.61 14.16
C GLU A 178 -26.03 7.25 14.44
N CYS A 179 -25.46 7.85 13.40
CA CYS A 179 -24.23 8.65 13.46
C CYS A 179 -24.49 10.06 12.91
N SER A 180 -23.61 10.99 13.25
CA SER A 180 -23.75 12.41 12.88
C SER A 180 -22.52 12.92 12.13
N ALA A 181 -22.65 14.08 11.51
CA ALA A 181 -21.57 14.77 10.82
C ALA A 181 -20.34 15.05 11.73
N GLU A 182 -20.54 15.14 13.04
CA GLU A 182 -19.47 15.38 14.03
C GLU A 182 -18.48 14.22 14.15
N GLN A 183 -18.87 13.02 13.71
CA GLN A 183 -18.01 11.83 13.69
C GLN A 183 -17.07 11.79 12.47
N PHE A 184 -17.18 12.76 11.60
CA PHE A 184 -16.34 12.90 10.42
C PHE A 184 -15.29 14.00 10.65
N LYS A 185 -14.04 13.65 10.46
CA LYS A 185 -12.91 14.57 10.53
C LYS A 185 -12.63 15.20 9.18
N VAL A 186 -12.52 16.52 9.14
CA VAL A 186 -12.11 17.25 7.92
C VAL A 186 -10.66 16.93 7.59
N ILE A 187 -10.40 16.59 6.33
CA ILE A 187 -9.08 16.46 5.77
C ILE A 187 -9.04 17.12 4.39
N PHE A 188 -7.91 17.74 4.05
CA PHE A 188 -7.70 18.32 2.72
C PHE A 188 -6.89 17.37 1.87
N THR A 189 -7.37 17.13 0.67
CA THR A 189 -6.74 16.25 -0.33
C THR A 189 -6.71 16.96 -1.69
N ARG A 190 -6.27 16.29 -2.74
CA ARG A 190 -6.35 16.84 -4.12
C ARG A 190 -7.78 17.13 -4.58
N TYR A 191 -8.78 16.49 -4.00
CA TYR A 191 -10.21 16.80 -4.22
C TYR A 191 -10.74 17.90 -3.30
N GLY A 192 -9.86 18.71 -2.71
CA GLY A 192 -10.23 19.77 -1.80
C GLY A 192 -10.63 19.26 -0.42
N LYS A 193 -11.77 19.72 0.08
CA LYS A 193 -12.29 19.41 1.43
C LYS A 193 -12.98 18.06 1.45
N CYS A 194 -12.38 17.12 2.18
CA CYS A 194 -12.87 15.75 2.34
C CYS A 194 -13.13 15.41 3.80
N TYR A 195 -13.73 14.25 4.05
CA TYR A 195 -14.19 13.86 5.38
C TYR A 195 -13.84 12.41 5.65
N THR A 196 -13.22 12.16 6.81
CA THR A 196 -12.82 10.81 7.22
C THR A 196 -13.63 10.36 8.43
N PHE A 197 -14.34 9.25 8.27
CA PHE A 197 -14.99 8.54 9.36
C PHE A 197 -14.01 7.59 10.03
N ASN A 198 -14.04 7.48 11.35
CA ASN A 198 -13.19 6.60 12.15
C ASN A 198 -11.67 6.87 11.94
N SER A 199 -11.28 8.13 11.88
CA SER A 199 -9.88 8.53 11.63
C SER A 199 -8.92 8.18 12.77
N GLY A 200 -9.40 7.99 14.00
CA GLY A 200 -8.55 7.80 15.18
C GLY A 200 -7.79 9.05 15.64
N LEU A 201 -7.97 10.16 14.94
CA LEU A 201 -7.35 11.43 15.31
C LEU A 201 -8.11 12.08 16.49
N ASP A 202 -7.43 12.98 17.22
CA ASP A 202 -7.99 13.73 18.35
C ASP A 202 -8.40 12.86 19.56
N GLY A 203 -7.80 11.66 19.72
CA GLY A 203 -8.06 10.81 20.88
C GLY A 203 -9.45 10.16 20.90
N GLN A 204 -10.21 10.24 19.83
CA GLN A 204 -11.48 9.55 19.71
C GLN A 204 -11.27 8.02 19.67
N PRO A 205 -12.06 7.24 20.45
CA PRO A 205 -11.93 5.79 20.44
C PRO A 205 -12.26 5.24 19.06
N LEU A 206 -11.40 4.32 18.58
CA LEU A 206 -11.62 3.65 17.31
C LEU A 206 -12.90 2.81 17.34
N LYS A 207 -13.68 2.91 16.29
CA LYS A 207 -14.85 2.05 16.11
C LYS A 207 -14.42 0.63 15.74
N VAL A 208 -15.08 -0.33 16.31
CA VAL A 208 -14.77 -1.77 16.14
C VAL A 208 -16.01 -2.53 15.66
N THR A 209 -15.79 -3.61 14.93
CA THR A 209 -16.83 -4.52 14.52
C THR A 209 -16.57 -5.94 15.02
N THR A 210 -17.63 -6.65 15.37
CA THR A 210 -17.58 -8.06 15.80
C THR A 210 -18.25 -8.99 14.79
N LYS A 211 -18.95 -8.40 13.81
CA LYS A 211 -19.69 -9.16 12.78
C LYS A 211 -19.52 -8.46 11.45
N GLY A 212 -19.39 -9.23 10.40
CA GLY A 212 -19.46 -8.74 9.02
C GLY A 212 -20.89 -8.75 8.48
N GLY A 213 -21.03 -8.30 7.24
CA GLY A 213 -22.28 -8.32 6.49
C GLY A 213 -23.11 -7.04 6.61
N MET A 214 -24.19 -7.02 5.84
CA MET A 214 -25.10 -5.88 5.73
C MET A 214 -25.69 -5.53 7.12
N GLY A 215 -25.80 -4.24 7.42
CA GLY A 215 -26.29 -3.74 8.70
C GLY A 215 -25.25 -3.72 9.84
N ASN A 216 -24.05 -4.29 9.64
CA ASN A 216 -22.96 -4.25 10.63
C ASN A 216 -21.82 -3.30 10.24
N GLY A 217 -21.91 -2.64 9.11
CA GLY A 217 -20.98 -1.64 8.60
C GLY A 217 -21.45 -0.21 8.79
N LEU A 218 -20.87 0.68 7.99
CA LEU A 218 -21.28 2.08 7.84
C LEU A 218 -22.24 2.19 6.65
N GLU A 219 -23.38 2.81 6.88
CA GLU A 219 -24.35 3.15 5.85
C GLU A 219 -24.52 4.66 5.80
N LEU A 220 -24.36 5.24 4.63
CA LEU A 220 -24.43 6.68 4.40
C LEU A 220 -25.45 6.97 3.29
N MET A 221 -26.28 7.95 3.53
CA MET A 221 -27.12 8.57 2.49
C MET A 221 -26.61 10.01 2.33
N LEU A 222 -26.11 10.31 1.13
CA LEU A 222 -25.47 11.57 0.83
C LEU A 222 -26.18 12.32 -0.28
N ASP A 223 -26.40 13.60 -0.08
CA ASP A 223 -26.71 14.54 -1.14
C ASP A 223 -25.40 15.07 -1.71
N ILE A 224 -25.14 14.87 -2.98
CA ILE A 224 -23.92 15.36 -3.64
C ILE A 224 -23.99 16.86 -3.96
N GLN A 225 -25.14 17.51 -3.77
CA GLN A 225 -25.35 18.94 -4.06
C GLN A 225 -24.97 19.29 -5.50
N GLN A 226 -25.50 18.57 -6.47
CA GLN A 226 -25.13 18.75 -7.87
C GLN A 226 -25.54 20.12 -8.42
N ASP A 227 -26.55 20.76 -7.84
CA ASP A 227 -26.98 22.12 -8.13
C ASP A 227 -25.93 23.20 -7.76
N GLU A 228 -25.02 22.86 -6.84
CA GLU A 228 -23.92 23.70 -6.41
C GLU A 228 -22.62 23.47 -7.19
N TYR A 229 -22.62 22.58 -8.17
CA TYR A 229 -21.43 22.26 -8.94
C TYR A 229 -20.98 23.45 -9.79
N LEU A 230 -19.66 23.59 -9.96
CA LEU A 230 -19.10 24.56 -10.86
C LEU A 230 -19.54 24.25 -12.30
N PRO A 231 -19.97 25.25 -13.08
CA PRO A 231 -20.15 25.08 -14.50
C PRO A 231 -18.78 24.88 -15.15
N VAL A 232 -18.40 23.64 -15.36
CA VAL A 232 -17.07 23.26 -15.87
C VAL A 232 -17.13 23.19 -17.38
N TRP A 233 -16.31 23.99 -18.06
CA TRP A 233 -16.16 23.98 -19.52
C TRP A 233 -14.85 23.35 -20.00
N GLY A 234 -13.96 23.03 -19.09
CA GLY A 234 -12.72 22.37 -19.35
C GLY A 234 -12.27 21.58 -18.14
N GLU A 235 -11.57 20.49 -18.38
CA GLU A 235 -10.95 19.68 -17.35
C GLU A 235 -9.64 20.31 -16.93
N THR A 236 -9.44 20.47 -15.63
CA THR A 236 -8.18 20.89 -15.01
C THR A 236 -7.88 19.90 -13.90
N ASP A 237 -6.71 20.02 -13.24
CA ASP A 237 -6.39 19.22 -12.08
C ASP A 237 -7.36 19.41 -10.89
N GLU A 238 -8.07 20.57 -10.87
CA GLU A 238 -8.98 20.96 -9.79
C GLU A 238 -10.46 20.82 -10.16
N THR A 239 -10.78 20.52 -11.42
CA THR A 239 -12.16 20.44 -11.91
C THR A 239 -12.36 19.18 -12.74
N SER A 240 -13.52 18.52 -12.53
CA SER A 240 -13.91 17.32 -13.26
C SER A 240 -15.34 17.42 -13.76
N PHE A 241 -15.62 16.80 -14.90
CA PHE A 241 -17.01 16.65 -15.42
C PHE A 241 -17.82 15.61 -14.67
N GLU A 242 -17.17 14.82 -13.83
CA GLU A 242 -17.80 13.72 -13.14
C GLU A 242 -18.66 14.22 -11.97
N ALA A 243 -19.85 13.64 -11.81
CA ALA A 243 -20.70 13.88 -10.65
C ALA A 243 -20.71 12.66 -9.74
N GLY A 244 -20.55 12.87 -8.45
CA GLY A 244 -20.57 11.80 -7.47
C GLY A 244 -19.63 12.02 -6.30
N ILE A 245 -19.35 10.92 -5.63
CA ILE A 245 -18.47 10.89 -4.45
C ILE A 245 -17.29 9.95 -4.74
N LYS A 246 -16.10 10.37 -4.38
CA LYS A 246 -14.93 9.49 -4.32
C LYS A 246 -14.76 8.93 -2.91
N VAL A 247 -14.56 7.64 -2.78
CA VAL A 247 -14.45 6.96 -1.49
C VAL A 247 -13.15 6.18 -1.43
N GLN A 248 -12.46 6.26 -0.31
CA GLN A 248 -11.31 5.40 -0.02
C GLN A 248 -11.50 4.74 1.34
N ILE A 249 -11.22 3.44 1.39
CA ILE A 249 -11.15 2.65 2.63
C ILE A 249 -9.66 2.43 2.91
N HIS A 250 -9.21 2.81 4.10
CA HIS A 250 -7.80 2.71 4.46
C HIS A 250 -7.63 2.44 5.96
N THR A 251 -6.42 2.14 6.39
CA THR A 251 -6.11 2.03 7.82
C THR A 251 -5.91 3.41 8.43
N GLN A 252 -6.06 3.54 9.75
CA GLN A 252 -5.90 4.81 10.45
C GLN A 252 -4.46 5.34 10.41
N ASP A 253 -3.50 4.43 10.31
CA ASP A 253 -2.07 4.77 10.25
C ASP A 253 -1.62 5.29 8.88
N GLU A 254 -2.46 5.11 7.85
CA GLU A 254 -2.17 5.57 6.50
C GLU A 254 -2.93 6.86 6.18
N PRO A 255 -2.25 7.90 5.66
CA PRO A 255 -2.94 9.07 5.14
C PRO A 255 -3.77 8.67 3.92
N PRO A 256 -4.95 9.28 3.71
CA PRO A 256 -5.74 9.01 2.53
C PRO A 256 -5.01 9.49 1.27
N PHE A 257 -4.96 8.63 0.27
CA PHE A 257 -4.44 8.90 -1.07
C PHE A 257 -5.55 8.64 -2.09
N ILE A 258 -6.61 9.41 -1.91
CA ILE A 258 -7.93 9.15 -2.51
C ILE A 258 -7.95 9.34 -4.02
N ASP A 259 -7.09 10.18 -4.58
CA ASP A 259 -6.95 10.38 -6.03
C ASP A 259 -6.49 9.11 -6.73
N GLN A 260 -5.61 8.32 -6.13
CA GLN A 260 -5.08 7.10 -6.73
C GLN A 260 -5.74 5.81 -6.23
N LEU A 261 -6.11 5.75 -4.96
CA LEU A 261 -6.61 4.54 -4.32
C LEU A 261 -8.13 4.56 -4.07
N GLY A 262 -8.78 5.70 -4.31
CA GLY A 262 -10.22 5.82 -4.16
C GLY A 262 -10.99 5.29 -5.36
N PHE A 263 -12.23 4.88 -5.11
CA PHE A 263 -13.21 4.51 -6.15
C PHE A 263 -14.36 5.50 -6.17
N GLY A 264 -14.96 5.68 -7.35
CA GLY A 264 -16.09 6.58 -7.56
C GLY A 264 -17.42 5.92 -7.23
N VAL A 265 -18.34 6.69 -6.66
CA VAL A 265 -19.73 6.31 -6.39
C VAL A 265 -20.64 7.29 -7.11
N ALA A 266 -21.40 6.77 -8.07
CA ALA A 266 -22.34 7.57 -8.85
C ALA A 266 -23.59 7.92 -8.04
N PRO A 267 -24.22 9.11 -8.26
CA PRO A 267 -25.49 9.46 -7.66
C PRO A 267 -26.63 8.61 -8.21
N GLY A 268 -27.73 8.50 -7.45
CA GLY A 268 -28.92 7.77 -7.85
C GLY A 268 -28.84 6.25 -7.68
N PHE A 269 -27.72 5.72 -7.18
CA PHE A 269 -27.54 4.29 -6.95
C PHE A 269 -27.15 4.01 -5.49
N GLN A 270 -27.56 2.83 -5.01
CA GLN A 270 -27.01 2.28 -3.78
C GLN A 270 -25.80 1.41 -4.11
N THR A 271 -24.65 1.75 -3.53
CA THR A 271 -23.40 1.05 -3.75
C THR A 271 -23.05 0.21 -2.52
N PHE A 272 -22.93 -1.10 -2.71
CA PHE A 272 -22.51 -2.04 -1.68
C PHE A 272 -21.02 -2.29 -1.79
N VAL A 273 -20.30 -2.08 -0.70
CA VAL A 273 -18.85 -2.27 -0.65
C VAL A 273 -18.53 -3.38 0.33
N SER A 274 -17.87 -4.41 -0.15
CA SER A 274 -17.30 -5.49 0.67
C SER A 274 -15.79 -5.31 0.76
N CYS A 275 -15.25 -5.33 1.97
CA CYS A 275 -13.83 -5.22 2.19
C CYS A 275 -13.31 -6.37 3.06
N GLN A 276 -12.05 -6.74 2.83
CA GLN A 276 -11.32 -7.73 3.60
C GLN A 276 -9.96 -7.11 3.97
N GLU A 277 -9.59 -7.21 5.23
CA GLU A 277 -8.27 -6.74 5.66
C GLU A 277 -7.21 -7.77 5.28
N GLN A 278 -6.17 -7.32 4.59
CA GLN A 278 -4.97 -8.10 4.29
C GLN A 278 -3.75 -7.33 4.81
N ARG A 279 -3.02 -7.94 5.73
CA ARG A 279 -1.76 -7.38 6.26
C ARG A 279 -0.58 -8.04 5.59
N LEU A 280 0.18 -7.25 4.85
CA LEU A 280 1.41 -7.69 4.22
C LEU A 280 2.60 -7.27 5.10
N THR A 281 3.37 -8.24 5.55
CA THR A 281 4.61 -7.98 6.30
C THR A 281 5.79 -8.33 5.42
N TYR A 282 6.57 -7.34 5.07
CA TYR A 282 7.79 -7.51 4.30
C TYR A 282 8.98 -7.68 5.22
N LEU A 283 9.91 -8.55 4.83
CA LEU A 283 11.09 -8.84 5.62
C LEU A 283 12.19 -7.80 5.38
N PRO A 284 12.90 -7.38 6.45
CA PRO A 284 14.08 -6.53 6.32
C PRO A 284 15.30 -7.34 5.83
N PRO A 285 16.42 -6.69 5.50
CA PRO A 285 17.66 -7.39 5.21
C PRO A 285 18.05 -8.37 6.33
N PRO A 286 18.61 -9.54 6.01
CA PRO A 286 19.04 -9.99 4.69
C PRO A 286 17.97 -10.69 3.84
N TRP A 287 16.76 -10.91 4.35
CA TRP A 287 15.69 -11.65 3.65
C TRP A 287 14.94 -10.83 2.61
N GLY A 288 15.01 -9.51 2.68
CA GLY A 288 14.38 -8.57 1.74
C GLY A 288 15.02 -7.20 1.82
N ASP A 289 14.60 -6.28 0.96
CA ASP A 289 15.18 -4.94 0.87
C ASP A 289 14.42 -3.88 1.68
N CYS A 290 13.43 -4.30 2.48
CA CYS A 290 12.61 -3.38 3.26
C CYS A 290 13.36 -2.79 4.46
N LYS A 291 13.28 -1.48 4.63
CA LYS A 291 13.84 -0.80 5.78
C LYS A 291 12.83 -0.81 6.93
N SER A 292 13.29 -1.16 8.13
CA SER A 292 12.50 -1.07 9.37
C SER A 292 12.66 0.27 10.09
N THR A 293 13.32 1.26 9.48
CA THR A 293 13.52 2.58 10.07
C THR A 293 12.23 3.40 10.02
N PRO A 294 11.92 4.17 11.09
CA PRO A 294 10.81 5.11 11.04
C PRO A 294 10.98 6.14 9.93
N ILE A 295 9.87 6.67 9.43
CA ILE A 295 9.91 7.74 8.45
C ILE A 295 10.54 8.99 9.09
N ASN A 296 11.54 9.57 8.40
CA ASN A 296 12.09 10.86 8.80
C ASN A 296 11.32 11.95 8.03
N SER A 297 10.16 12.32 8.55
CA SER A 297 9.25 13.28 7.94
C SER A 297 8.75 14.28 8.96
N ASP A 298 8.65 15.54 8.54
CA ASP A 298 8.00 16.61 9.31
C ASP A 298 6.47 16.53 9.21
N PHE A 299 5.95 15.70 8.32
CA PHE A 299 4.53 15.63 7.99
C PHE A 299 3.83 14.38 8.54
N PHE A 300 4.58 13.29 8.69
CA PHE A 300 4.02 11.99 9.11
C PHE A 300 4.83 11.36 10.23
N SER A 301 4.13 10.84 11.22
CA SER A 301 4.74 10.16 12.39
C SER A 301 4.91 8.65 12.19
N SER A 302 4.10 8.04 11.33
CA SER A 302 4.10 6.61 11.05
C SER A 302 4.53 6.34 9.61
N TYR A 303 5.35 5.29 9.42
CA TYR A 303 5.79 4.89 8.09
C TYR A 303 4.69 4.04 7.42
N SER A 304 4.30 4.47 6.23
CA SER A 304 3.61 3.65 5.25
C SER A 304 4.15 3.98 3.85
N ILE A 305 3.91 3.12 2.87
CA ILE A 305 4.31 3.40 1.47
C ILE A 305 3.62 4.67 0.98
N THR A 306 2.35 4.84 1.31
CA THR A 306 1.55 6.01 0.98
C THR A 306 2.10 7.28 1.65
N ALA A 307 2.41 7.23 2.95
CA ALA A 307 3.02 8.35 3.67
C ALA A 307 4.37 8.75 3.08
N CYS A 308 5.22 7.77 2.78
CA CYS A 308 6.53 8.02 2.16
C CYS A 308 6.41 8.70 0.79
N ARG A 309 5.44 8.28 -0.02
CA ARG A 309 5.20 8.86 -1.34
C ARG A 309 4.70 10.30 -1.24
N ILE A 310 3.69 10.55 -0.42
CA ILE A 310 3.15 11.90 -0.20
C ILE A 310 4.24 12.81 0.40
N ASP A 311 5.06 12.30 1.33
CA ASP A 311 6.17 13.05 1.91
C ASP A 311 7.19 13.48 0.84
N CYS A 312 7.55 12.57 -0.06
CA CYS A 312 8.47 12.86 -1.16
C CYS A 312 7.92 13.94 -2.10
N GLU A 313 6.66 13.81 -2.51
CA GLU A 313 5.97 14.79 -3.36
C GLU A 313 5.85 16.14 -2.65
N THR A 314 5.49 16.15 -1.36
CA THR A 314 5.36 17.37 -0.56
C THR A 314 6.69 18.08 -0.39
N ARG A 315 7.78 17.38 -0.10
CA ARG A 315 9.13 17.99 -0.01
C ARG A 315 9.55 18.66 -1.32
N TYR A 316 9.32 17.98 -2.43
CA TYR A 316 9.60 18.55 -3.74
C TYR A 316 8.84 19.85 -3.98
N LEU A 317 7.54 19.91 -3.63
CA LEU A 317 6.73 21.10 -3.77
C LEU A 317 7.17 22.22 -2.82
N VAL A 318 7.53 21.89 -1.58
CA VAL A 318 8.04 22.88 -0.61
C VAL A 318 9.33 23.50 -1.10
N GLU A 319 10.26 22.69 -1.62
CA GLU A 319 11.56 23.16 -2.10
C GLU A 319 11.45 24.02 -3.38
N ASN A 320 10.54 23.68 -4.30
CA ASN A 320 10.46 24.34 -5.61
C ASN A 320 9.39 25.44 -5.68
N CYS A 321 8.30 25.31 -4.95
CA CYS A 321 7.14 26.20 -5.03
C CYS A 321 6.86 26.92 -3.71
N ASN A 322 7.61 26.61 -2.65
CA ASN A 322 7.36 27.12 -1.29
C ASN A 322 5.89 26.97 -0.84
N CYS A 323 5.26 25.88 -1.28
CA CYS A 323 3.87 25.52 -0.99
C CYS A 323 3.79 24.05 -0.53
N ARG A 324 2.69 23.71 0.14
CA ARG A 324 2.42 22.36 0.64
C ARG A 324 1.11 21.83 0.06
N MET A 325 1.08 20.55 -0.30
CA MET A 325 -0.14 19.79 -0.60
C MET A 325 -1.01 19.62 0.64
#